data_ecb584a7d0dd52de77eca10915b95a21
#
_entry.id   ecb584a7d0dd52de77eca10915b95a21
#
_cell.length_a   1.000
_cell.length_b   1.000
_cell.length_c   1.000
_cell.angle_alpha   90.00
_cell.angle_beta   90.00
_cell.angle_gamma   90.00
#
_symmetry.space_group_name_H-M   'P 1'
#
loop_
_entity.id
_entity.type
_entity.pdbx_description
1 polymer ?
#
loop_
_entity_poly.entity_id
_entity_poly.type
_entity_poly.pdbx_seq_one_letter_code
_entity_poly.pdbx_strand_id
1 'polypeptide(L)' 'MHILIIEDEKQLCQSIAEGLRMDGYEADTCFDGDEGLELCLVENYD' A
#
# COMPACT_ATOMS: atom_id res chain seq x y z
N MET A 1 -3.53 -11.11 -5.04
CA MET A 1 -3.84 -10.38 -3.79
C MET A 1 -3.44 -8.92 -3.97
N HIS A 2 -4.33 -8.01 -3.63
CA HIS A 2 -4.12 -6.58 -3.76
C HIS A 2 -4.00 -5.97 -2.35
N ILE A 3 -2.85 -5.38 -2.05
CA ILE A 3 -2.50 -4.94 -0.71
C ILE A 3 -2.30 -3.42 -0.70
N LEU A 4 -2.85 -2.76 0.30
CA LEU A 4 -2.59 -1.35 0.54
C LEU A 4 -1.66 -1.21 1.73
N ILE A 5 -0.59 -0.45 1.56
CA ILE A 5 0.36 -0.14 2.63
C ILE A 5 0.21 1.33 3.00
N ILE A 6 -0.09 1.58 4.26
CA ILE A 6 -0.21 2.94 4.79
C ILE A 6 0.92 3.15 5.78
N GLU A 7 1.86 4.03 5.45
CA GLU A 7 3.04 4.29 6.26
C GLU A 7 3.54 5.70 5.98
N ASP A 8 3.72 6.51 7.02
CA ASP A 8 4.17 7.90 6.86
C ASP A 8 5.66 8.00 6.53
N GLU A 9 6.46 7.00 6.84
CA GLU A 9 7.86 6.96 6.46
C GLU A 9 7.97 6.39 5.05
N LYS A 10 8.23 7.27 4.09
CA LYS A 10 8.14 6.94 2.66
C LYS A 10 9.09 5.84 2.22
N GLN A 11 10.33 5.87 2.70
CA GLN A 11 11.32 4.86 2.33
C GLN A 11 10.92 3.48 2.83
N LEU A 12 10.42 3.41 4.06
CA LEU A 12 9.95 2.15 4.61
C LEU A 12 8.75 1.62 3.83
N CYS A 13 7.81 2.49 3.52
CA CYS A 13 6.62 2.13 2.74
C CYS A 13 7.01 1.55 1.38
N GLN A 14 7.93 2.22 0.69
CA GLN A 14 8.38 1.78 -0.63
C GLN A 14 9.15 0.47 -0.57
N SER A 15 9.97 0.27 0.46
CA SER A 15 10.71 -0.99 0.63
C SER A 15 9.76 -2.17 0.86
N ILE A 16 8.73 -1.97 1.66
CA ILE A 16 7.72 -3.01 1.89
C ILE A 16 6.98 -3.33 0.58
N ALA A 17 6.58 -2.30 -0.15
CA ALA A 17 5.88 -2.48 -1.42
C ALA A 17 6.72 -3.24 -2.43
N GLU A 18 8.00 -2.92 -2.54
CA GLU A 18 8.90 -3.64 -3.46
C GLU A 18 9.01 -5.11 -3.10
N GLY A 19 9.14 -5.42 -1.80
CA GLY A 19 9.20 -6.80 -1.35
C GLY A 19 7.94 -7.59 -1.71
N LEU A 20 6.78 -6.99 -1.51
CA LEU A 20 5.51 -7.63 -1.85
C LEU A 20 5.35 -7.84 -3.35
N ARG A 21 5.75 -6.86 -4.15
CA ARG A 21 5.67 -6.97 -5.61
C ARG A 21 6.61 -8.05 -6.14
N MET A 22 7.79 -8.19 -5.55
CA MET A 22 8.72 -9.26 -5.91
C MET A 22 8.14 -10.64 -5.60
N ASP A 23 7.29 -10.74 -4.59
CA ASP A 23 6.59 -11.97 -4.24
C ASP A 23 5.33 -12.21 -5.08
N GLY A 24 5.02 -11.33 -6.02
CA GLY A 24 3.90 -11.49 -6.94
C GLY A 24 2.61 -10.83 -6.52
N TYR A 25 2.60 -10.03 -5.45
CA TYR A 25 1.43 -9.28 -5.02
C TYR A 25 1.31 -7.95 -5.72
N GLU A 26 0.09 -7.45 -5.85
CA GLU A 26 -0.15 -6.06 -6.22
C GLU A 26 -0.13 -5.23 -4.93
N ALA A 27 0.65 -4.15 -4.92
CA ALA A 27 0.79 -3.32 -3.73
C ALA A 27 0.67 -1.84 -4.10
N ASP A 28 -0.24 -1.15 -3.43
CA ASP A 28 -0.37 0.30 -3.51
C ASP A 28 0.18 0.91 -2.23
N THR A 29 0.70 2.11 -2.33
CA THR A 29 1.29 2.82 -1.20
C THR A 29 0.53 4.11 -0.90
N CYS A 30 0.50 4.46 0.37
CA CYS A 30 -0.14 5.66 0.85
C CYS A 30 0.64 6.16 2.06
N PHE A 31 0.76 7.47 2.22
CA PHE A 31 1.62 8.04 3.25
C PHE A 31 0.86 8.65 4.42
N ASP A 32 -0.46 8.66 4.36
CA ASP A 32 -1.27 9.10 5.49
C ASP A 32 -2.60 8.32 5.55
N GLY A 33 -3.21 8.34 6.73
CA GLY A 33 -4.41 7.55 7.00
C GLY A 33 -5.66 8.04 6.27
N ASP A 34 -5.79 9.35 6.05
CA ASP A 34 -6.94 9.91 5.34
C ASP A 34 -6.94 9.48 3.87
N GLU A 35 -5.78 9.55 3.24
CA GLU A 35 -5.60 9.09 1.87
C GLU A 35 -5.82 7.59 1.76
N GLY A 36 -5.34 6.84 2.75
CA GLY A 36 -5.55 5.40 2.81
C GLY A 36 -7.02 5.03 2.94
N LEU A 37 -7.78 5.79 3.72
CA LEU A 37 -9.21 5.56 3.85
C LEU A 37 -9.92 5.78 2.52
N GLU A 38 -9.58 6.85 1.78
CA GLU A 38 -10.16 7.10 0.46
C GLU A 38 -9.88 5.96 -0.51
N LEU A 39 -8.65 5.46 -0.51
CA LEU A 39 -8.30 4.33 -1.38
C LEU A 39 -9.08 3.07 -1.02
N CYS A 40 -9.29 2.82 0.27
CA CYS A 40 -10.09 1.66 0.70
C CYS A 40 -11.54 1.74 0.25
N LEU A 41 -12.06 2.95 0.05
CA LEU A 41 -13.44 3.14 -0.40
C LEU A 41 -13.62 2.94 -1.90
N VAL A 42 -12.57 3.13 -2.70
CA VAL A 42 -12.66 3.07 -4.16
C VAL A 42 -11.99 1.84 -4.77
N GLU A 43 -11.09 1.18 -4.05
CA GLU A 43 -10.35 0.02 -4.53
C GLU A 43 -10.66 -1.20 -3.67
N ASN A 44 -10.50 -2.38 -4.26
CA ASN A 44 -10.66 -3.65 -3.53
C ASN A 44 -9.30 -4.15 -3.05
N TYR A 45 -9.09 -4.12 -1.74
CA TYR A 45 -7.89 -4.68 -1.13
C TYR A 45 -8.20 -5.97 -0.37
N ASP A 46 -7.23 -6.84 -0.32
CA ASP A 46 -7.32 -8.09 0.45
C ASP A 46 -6.81 -7.98 1.91
#